data_77b4bc306c274f2ec01be1e551fda212
#
_entry.id   77b4bc306c274f2ec01be1e551fda212
#
_cell.length_a   1.000
_cell.length_b   1.000
_cell.length_c   1.000
_cell.angle_alpha   90.00
_cell.angle_beta   90.00
_cell.angle_gamma   90.00
#
_symmetry.space_group_name_H-M   'P 1'
#
loop_
_entity.id
_entity.type
_entity.pdbx_description
1 polymer ?
#
loop_
_entity_poly.entity_id
_entity_poly.type
_entity_poly.pdbx_seq_one_letter_code
_entity_poly.pdbx_strand_id
1 'polypeptide(L)'
;MPNTVVSLGPAKFVRLPSEGIIAAAVALALPRRPRTVLAAVFGVVLGALTLVNALDMGFKQYLGRSFNAILDWSLLGDAESYLEDTLGRTATLAVSVGAVLLVLLLCVLLALATIRLSDLLARHPGRATRGTLIAGVVWITCSSFGVQLAGGVPLAADSTATTLEVKARQVKDTLHDEAEFRKVAKVDAFGNTPGNQLLTGLRGKDVIFTFIESYGRSAVEDPIEAPGVDRTLDAQTAMLKKAGYAAKSGWLTSATYGGSSWLGHSTTMSGLWVSNQQRYRTVMASDHLSLTKAFKKTGDFDTVGVMPGIQKGWPEQSFYGLDKVYNAFQLGYKGPKFSWSTMPDQYALQQFQDRVHSKKPADGKSRMSFVILTSSHQPWAPIPKMVPWDRLGDGSVFNAIEKAGNKASDVIADTTKSRQEYGKSVQYTVTALTQWLQRYGNDNTVLVFLGDHQPIARVSGNHASRDVPVSIVAKDPKVLDAIDSWNWTDGLRPAHDAPVWKMSAFRDKFLTAYGSTAHPKVN
;
A
#
# COMPACT_ATOMS: atom_id res chain seq x y z
N MET A 1 15.31 17.71 14.03
CA MET A 1 14.74 16.59 14.81
C MET A 1 14.92 15.30 14.04
N PRO A 2 15.13 14.14 14.69
CA PRO A 2 15.15 12.84 14.00
C PRO A 2 13.79 12.57 13.35
N ASN A 3 13.80 11.99 12.14
CA ASN A 3 12.58 11.65 11.39
C ASN A 3 12.56 10.20 10.91
N THR A 4 13.45 9.36 11.46
CA THR A 4 13.47 7.90 11.29
C THR A 4 13.83 7.25 12.61
N VAL A 5 13.32 6.05 12.87
CA VAL A 5 13.59 5.28 14.10
C VAL A 5 15.10 5.01 14.26
N VAL A 6 15.79 4.67 13.16
CA VAL A 6 17.25 4.43 13.14
C VAL A 6 18.04 5.70 13.52
N SER A 7 17.44 6.87 13.37
CA SER A 7 18.09 8.15 13.68
C SER A 7 17.87 8.64 15.14
N LEU A 8 17.21 7.86 16.01
CA LEU A 8 16.98 8.19 17.42
C LEU A 8 18.24 7.93 18.30
N GLY A 9 19.35 8.54 17.96
CA GLY A 9 20.57 8.47 18.77
C GLY A 9 20.71 9.67 19.73
N PRO A 10 21.23 9.50 20.98
CA PRO A 10 21.37 10.58 21.96
C PRO A 10 22.14 11.81 21.44
N ALA A 11 23.17 11.59 20.61
CA ALA A 11 23.99 12.66 20.03
C ALA A 11 23.16 13.64 19.16
N LYS A 12 22.07 13.21 18.58
CA LYS A 12 21.21 14.08 17.74
C LYS A 12 20.35 15.06 18.55
N PHE A 13 20.20 14.83 19.86
CA PHE A 13 19.47 15.74 20.76
C PHE A 13 20.37 16.81 21.41
N VAL A 14 21.71 16.66 21.31
CA VAL A 14 22.70 17.58 21.91
C VAL A 14 23.30 18.54 20.86
N ARG A 15 22.59 18.77 19.76
CA ARG A 15 23.04 19.67 18.69
C ARG A 15 22.65 21.10 18.98
N LEU A 16 23.42 22.04 18.46
CA LEU A 16 23.15 23.48 18.59
C LEU A 16 22.20 23.93 17.46
N PRO A 17 20.92 24.24 17.74
CA PRO A 17 19.96 24.60 16.70
C PRO A 17 20.05 26.08 16.34
N SER A 18 20.19 26.40 15.05
CA SER A 18 20.18 27.79 14.54
C SER A 18 18.88 28.51 14.90
N GLU A 19 17.75 27.79 14.84
CA GLU A 19 16.41 28.29 15.14
C GLU A 19 16.30 28.75 16.60
N GLY A 20 16.93 28.02 17.52
CA GLY A 20 17.00 28.39 18.93
C GLY A 20 17.80 29.67 19.18
N ILE A 21 18.90 29.83 18.46
CA ILE A 21 19.75 31.05 18.53
C ILE A 21 18.97 32.26 17.99
N ILE A 22 18.34 32.12 16.83
CA ILE A 22 17.51 33.17 16.22
C ILE A 22 16.34 33.53 17.13
N ALA A 23 15.63 32.53 17.67
CA ALA A 23 14.52 32.75 18.59
C ALA A 23 14.95 33.49 19.86
N ALA A 24 16.14 33.17 20.41
CA ALA A 24 16.73 33.89 21.55
C ALA A 24 17.07 35.34 21.20
N ALA A 25 17.67 35.60 20.05
CA ALA A 25 17.98 36.95 19.57
C ALA A 25 16.71 37.81 19.40
N VAL A 26 15.69 37.24 18.77
CA VAL A 26 14.38 37.91 18.59
C VAL A 26 13.68 38.15 19.94
N ALA A 27 13.71 37.18 20.86
CA ALA A 27 13.15 37.34 22.20
C ALA A 27 13.82 38.46 23.00
N LEU A 28 15.14 38.65 22.83
CA LEU A 28 15.89 39.74 23.49
C LEU A 28 15.59 41.13 22.90
N ALA A 29 15.28 41.21 21.60
CA ALA A 29 14.97 42.45 20.91
C ALA A 29 13.54 42.95 21.13
N LEU A 30 12.59 42.09 21.56
CA LEU A 30 11.16 42.43 21.66
C LEU A 30 10.72 42.85 23.05
N PRO A 31 9.76 43.80 23.17
CA PRO A 31 9.10 44.11 24.42
C PRO A 31 8.23 42.94 24.90
N ARG A 32 7.88 42.94 26.20
CA ARG A 32 7.30 41.80 26.91
C ARG A 32 6.10 41.16 26.19
N ARG A 33 5.11 41.93 25.76
CA ARG A 33 3.87 41.39 25.16
C ARG A 33 4.12 40.65 23.85
N PRO A 34 4.71 41.25 22.79
CA PRO A 34 4.98 40.52 21.54
C PRO A 34 5.97 39.38 21.74
N ARG A 35 6.93 39.49 22.67
CA ARG A 35 7.85 38.41 23.02
C ARG A 35 7.11 37.18 23.54
N THR A 36 6.18 37.35 24.47
CA THR A 36 5.39 36.26 25.06
C THR A 36 4.51 35.58 23.98
N VAL A 37 3.86 36.37 23.11
CA VAL A 37 3.07 35.81 22.01
C VAL A 37 3.92 35.02 21.03
N LEU A 38 5.06 35.57 20.58
CA LEU A 38 5.97 34.87 19.67
C LEU A 38 6.55 33.61 20.30
N ALA A 39 6.92 33.63 21.57
CA ALA A 39 7.41 32.48 22.29
C ALA A 39 6.34 31.38 22.37
N ALA A 40 5.07 31.76 22.67
CA ALA A 40 3.95 30.81 22.66
C ALA A 40 3.75 30.16 21.27
N VAL A 41 3.69 31.00 20.22
CA VAL A 41 3.54 30.51 18.83
C VAL A 41 4.69 29.59 18.44
N PHE A 42 5.93 29.98 18.75
CA PHE A 42 7.11 29.15 18.47
C PHE A 42 7.03 27.79 19.18
N GLY A 43 6.61 27.77 20.47
CA GLY A 43 6.42 26.53 21.21
C GLY A 43 5.34 25.62 20.61
N VAL A 44 4.21 26.19 20.18
CA VAL A 44 3.14 25.44 19.51
C VAL A 44 3.64 24.87 18.18
N VAL A 45 4.36 25.66 17.37
CA VAL A 45 4.95 25.20 16.11
C VAL A 45 5.95 24.07 16.34
N LEU A 46 6.78 24.14 17.37
CA LEU A 46 7.68 23.03 17.74
C LEU A 46 6.89 21.77 18.12
N GLY A 47 5.78 21.91 18.84
CA GLY A 47 4.89 20.80 19.17
C GLY A 47 4.30 20.15 17.94
N ALA A 48 3.78 20.95 17.01
CA ALA A 48 3.22 20.47 15.75
C ALA A 48 4.29 19.77 14.88
N LEU A 49 5.50 20.33 14.78
CA LEU A 49 6.60 19.69 14.04
C LEU A 49 7.08 18.40 14.71
N THR A 50 7.02 18.32 16.04
CA THR A 50 7.34 17.07 16.75
C THR A 50 6.31 15.98 16.41
N LEU A 51 5.02 16.31 16.36
CA LEU A 51 3.97 15.40 15.90
C LEU A 51 4.21 14.95 14.45
N VAL A 52 4.47 15.89 13.54
CA VAL A 52 4.74 15.57 12.12
C VAL A 52 5.96 14.63 11.99
N ASN A 53 7.02 14.86 12.77
CA ASN A 53 8.18 13.96 12.77
C ASN A 53 7.86 12.57 13.33
N ALA A 54 7.01 12.47 14.34
CA ALA A 54 6.53 11.19 14.86
C ALA A 54 5.70 10.43 13.81
N LEU A 55 4.80 11.13 13.11
CA LEU A 55 4.05 10.58 11.98
C LEU A 55 4.99 10.16 10.84
N ASP A 56 5.98 10.98 10.48
CA ASP A 56 6.99 10.63 9.48
C ASP A 56 7.74 9.34 9.84
N MET A 57 8.09 9.14 11.12
CA MET A 57 8.75 7.90 11.57
C MET A 57 7.85 6.69 11.36
N GLY A 58 6.58 6.78 11.76
CA GLY A 58 5.62 5.71 11.56
C GLY A 58 5.40 5.41 10.07
N PHE A 59 5.14 6.43 9.26
CA PHE A 59 4.92 6.26 7.83
C PHE A 59 6.13 5.69 7.09
N LYS A 60 7.36 6.12 7.43
CA LYS A 60 8.57 5.53 6.85
C LYS A 60 8.77 4.08 7.25
N GLN A 61 8.43 3.72 8.49
CA GLN A 61 8.57 2.35 9.01
C GLN A 61 7.59 1.39 8.35
N TYR A 62 6.34 1.84 8.12
CA TYR A 62 5.26 0.97 7.63
C TYR A 62 4.99 1.13 6.13
N LEU A 63 5.03 2.35 5.61
CA LEU A 63 4.67 2.67 4.23
C LEU A 63 5.87 3.08 3.35
N GLY A 64 7.10 3.06 3.88
CA GLY A 64 8.32 3.39 3.14
C GLY A 64 8.39 4.83 2.62
N ARG A 65 7.53 5.75 3.11
CA ARG A 65 7.47 7.15 2.69
C ARG A 65 7.17 8.10 3.84
N SER A 66 7.45 9.38 3.67
CA SER A 66 7.10 10.41 4.65
C SER A 66 5.59 10.69 4.69
N PHE A 67 5.08 11.08 5.86
CA PHE A 67 3.71 11.55 6.06
C PHE A 67 3.45 12.82 5.25
N ASN A 68 2.35 12.86 4.52
CA ASN A 68 1.87 14.03 3.78
C ASN A 68 0.72 14.69 4.54
N ALA A 69 0.96 15.93 4.99
CA ALA A 69 -0.01 16.68 5.80
C ALA A 69 -1.31 17.06 5.06
N ILE A 70 -1.43 16.86 3.76
CA ILE A 70 -2.65 17.08 2.98
C ILE A 70 -3.40 15.77 2.73
N LEU A 71 -2.65 14.70 2.38
CA LEU A 71 -3.24 13.49 1.81
C LEU A 71 -3.52 12.39 2.82
N ASP A 72 -2.75 12.33 3.93
CA ASP A 72 -2.66 11.12 4.74
C ASP A 72 -3.54 11.13 6.00
N TRP A 73 -4.32 12.19 6.23
CA TRP A 73 -5.23 12.23 7.39
C TRP A 73 -6.29 11.13 7.33
N SER A 74 -6.75 10.74 6.13
CA SER A 74 -7.71 9.64 5.97
C SER A 74 -7.14 8.29 6.42
N LEU A 75 -5.83 8.08 6.27
CA LEU A 75 -5.17 6.85 6.69
C LEU A 75 -5.12 6.70 8.23
N LEU A 76 -5.25 7.79 8.98
CA LEU A 76 -5.40 7.72 10.44
C LEU A 76 -6.75 7.10 10.83
N GLY A 77 -7.81 7.33 10.04
CA GLY A 77 -9.09 6.65 10.21
C GLY A 77 -9.00 5.15 9.90
N ASP A 78 -8.23 4.77 8.90
CA ASP A 78 -7.98 3.35 8.60
C ASP A 78 -7.17 2.68 9.72
N ALA A 79 -6.18 3.40 10.31
CA ALA A 79 -5.44 2.92 11.48
C ALA A 79 -6.35 2.78 12.72
N GLU A 80 -7.30 3.70 12.92
CA GLU A 80 -8.30 3.58 13.98
C GLU A 80 -9.19 2.34 13.79
N SER A 81 -9.67 2.10 12.58
CA SER A 81 -10.45 0.90 12.24
C SER A 81 -9.65 -0.39 12.49
N TYR A 82 -8.35 -0.39 12.15
CA TYR A 82 -7.46 -1.50 12.45
C TYR A 82 -7.29 -1.74 13.95
N LEU A 83 -7.15 -0.67 14.74
CA LEU A 83 -7.09 -0.77 16.20
C LEU A 83 -8.41 -1.29 16.79
N GLU A 84 -9.56 -0.85 16.25
CA GLU A 84 -10.88 -1.33 16.68
C GLU A 84 -11.04 -2.84 16.45
N ASP A 85 -10.60 -3.33 15.29
CA ASP A 85 -10.61 -4.76 14.98
C ASP A 85 -9.66 -5.58 15.86
N THR A 86 -8.56 -4.98 16.34
CA THR A 86 -7.50 -5.67 17.09
C THR A 86 -7.70 -5.61 18.61
N LEU A 87 -8.07 -4.43 19.13
CA LEU A 87 -8.16 -4.13 20.56
C LEU A 87 -9.61 -3.99 21.06
N GLY A 88 -10.56 -3.88 20.14
CA GLY A 88 -11.95 -3.57 20.42
C GLY A 88 -12.22 -2.07 20.60
N ARG A 89 -13.48 -1.68 20.41
CA ARG A 89 -13.93 -0.28 20.34
C ARG A 89 -13.56 0.57 21.55
N THR A 90 -13.71 0.04 22.75
CA THR A 90 -13.44 0.80 24.00
C THR A 90 -11.96 1.13 24.15
N ALA A 91 -11.08 0.15 23.87
CA ALA A 91 -9.64 0.35 23.94
C ALA A 91 -9.16 1.30 22.83
N THR A 92 -9.68 1.19 21.63
CA THR A 92 -9.38 2.09 20.50
C THR A 92 -9.78 3.53 20.84
N LEU A 93 -10.98 3.76 21.36
CA LEU A 93 -11.41 5.10 21.78
C LEU A 93 -10.47 5.67 22.85
N ALA A 94 -10.09 4.86 23.85
CA ALA A 94 -9.16 5.31 24.90
C ALA A 94 -7.78 5.67 24.33
N VAL A 95 -7.25 4.88 23.40
CA VAL A 95 -5.97 5.15 22.71
C VAL A 95 -6.07 6.42 21.86
N SER A 96 -7.12 6.57 21.06
CA SER A 96 -7.33 7.76 20.20
C SER A 96 -7.47 9.04 21.01
N VAL A 97 -8.28 9.03 22.07
CA VAL A 97 -8.44 10.18 22.99
C VAL A 97 -7.12 10.47 23.71
N GLY A 98 -6.44 9.42 24.21
CA GLY A 98 -5.14 9.55 24.87
C GLY A 98 -4.07 10.16 23.95
N ALA A 99 -4.04 9.77 22.69
CA ALA A 99 -3.13 10.34 21.69
C ALA A 99 -3.40 11.84 21.45
N VAL A 100 -4.67 12.23 21.29
CA VAL A 100 -5.05 13.65 21.13
C VAL A 100 -4.66 14.47 22.35
N LEU A 101 -4.97 13.98 23.55
CA LEU A 101 -4.60 14.66 24.80
C LEU A 101 -3.08 14.79 24.95
N LEU A 102 -2.31 13.77 24.58
CA LEU A 102 -0.85 13.80 24.61
C LEU A 102 -0.29 14.88 23.66
N VAL A 103 -0.85 15.01 22.46
CA VAL A 103 -0.45 16.04 21.49
C VAL A 103 -0.75 17.44 22.01
N LEU A 104 -1.94 17.66 22.57
CA LEU A 104 -2.33 18.94 23.16
C LEU A 104 -1.41 19.29 24.35
N LEU A 105 -1.16 18.33 25.23
CA LEU A 105 -0.26 18.50 26.37
C LEU A 105 1.15 18.86 25.93
N LEU A 106 1.68 18.18 24.90
CA LEU A 106 3.00 18.47 24.32
C LEU A 106 3.07 19.91 23.80
N CYS A 107 2.07 20.34 23.04
CA CYS A 107 2.02 21.73 22.52
C CYS A 107 1.96 22.76 23.65
N VAL A 108 1.15 22.52 24.68
CA VAL A 108 1.03 23.41 25.85
C VAL A 108 2.35 23.45 26.62
N LEU A 109 2.95 22.31 26.91
CA LEU A 109 4.23 22.25 27.65
C LEU A 109 5.36 22.96 26.89
N LEU A 110 5.45 22.79 25.58
CA LEU A 110 6.45 23.47 24.75
C LEU A 110 6.18 24.97 24.67
N ALA A 111 4.92 25.41 24.59
CA ALA A 111 4.58 26.83 24.63
C ALA A 111 4.96 27.45 25.99
N LEU A 112 4.65 26.80 27.10
CA LEU A 112 5.03 27.26 28.45
C LEU A 112 6.56 27.26 28.64
N ALA A 113 7.27 26.26 28.13
CA ALA A 113 8.72 26.17 28.20
C ALA A 113 9.40 27.31 27.42
N THR A 114 8.94 27.59 26.20
CA THR A 114 9.47 28.70 25.38
C THR A 114 9.15 30.06 25.95
N ILE A 115 7.95 30.28 26.51
CA ILE A 115 7.61 31.51 27.24
C ILE A 115 8.55 31.68 28.44
N ARG A 116 8.71 30.62 29.25
CA ARG A 116 9.56 30.66 30.43
C ARG A 116 11.03 30.91 30.10
N LEU A 117 11.52 30.31 29.04
CA LEU A 117 12.87 30.53 28.53
C LEU A 117 13.05 31.98 28.05
N SER A 118 12.10 32.52 27.30
CA SER A 118 12.13 33.90 26.82
C SER A 118 12.12 34.93 27.97
N ASP A 119 11.35 34.67 29.05
CA ASP A 119 11.34 35.51 30.24
C ASP A 119 12.65 35.41 31.05
N LEU A 120 13.26 34.21 31.11
CA LEU A 120 14.55 34.01 31.75
C LEU A 120 15.67 34.79 31.02
N LEU A 121 15.69 34.73 29.69
CA LEU A 121 16.64 35.49 28.86
C LEU A 121 16.49 37.00 29.10
N ALA A 122 15.27 37.49 29.20
CA ALA A 122 14.96 38.91 29.42
C ALA A 122 15.24 39.43 30.84
N ARG A 123 15.32 38.54 31.85
CA ARG A 123 15.70 38.90 33.20
C ARG A 123 17.21 39.27 33.30
N HIS A 124 18.04 38.72 32.42
CA HIS A 124 19.48 38.94 32.41
C HIS A 124 19.95 39.33 31.01
N PRO A 125 19.52 40.45 30.44
CA PRO A 125 19.68 40.77 29.02
C PRO A 125 21.16 40.82 28.60
N GLY A 126 22.04 41.38 29.39
CA GLY A 126 23.48 41.49 29.04
C GLY A 126 24.18 40.14 28.97
N ARG A 127 23.88 39.20 29.89
CA ARG A 127 24.43 37.84 29.85
C ARG A 127 23.82 37.03 28.72
N ALA A 128 22.49 37.14 28.53
CA ALA A 128 21.76 36.45 27.49
C ALA A 128 22.22 36.88 26.08
N THR A 129 22.41 38.18 25.85
CA THR A 129 22.93 38.70 24.57
C THR A 129 24.34 38.16 24.28
N ARG A 130 25.26 38.23 25.28
CA ARG A 130 26.62 37.65 25.11
C ARG A 130 26.54 36.15 24.82
N GLY A 131 25.75 35.39 25.56
CA GLY A 131 25.55 33.93 25.34
C GLY A 131 24.99 33.62 23.95
N THR A 132 24.00 34.37 23.49
CA THR A 132 23.40 34.21 22.16
C THR A 132 24.39 34.52 21.04
N LEU A 133 25.21 35.60 21.19
CA LEU A 133 26.27 35.94 20.23
C LEU A 133 27.34 34.85 20.18
N ILE A 134 27.81 34.37 21.34
CA ILE A 134 28.81 33.29 21.41
C ILE A 134 28.23 32.04 20.74
N ALA A 135 26.98 31.65 21.05
CA ALA A 135 26.31 30.49 20.44
C ALA A 135 26.21 30.66 18.91
N GLY A 136 25.90 31.87 18.43
CA GLY A 136 25.87 32.18 17.00
C GLY A 136 27.21 32.03 16.33
N VAL A 137 28.28 32.58 16.91
CA VAL A 137 29.67 32.43 16.39
C VAL A 137 30.08 30.97 16.39
N VAL A 138 29.83 30.23 17.48
CA VAL A 138 30.13 28.78 17.57
C VAL A 138 29.37 28.03 16.48
N TRP A 139 28.07 28.32 16.29
CA TRP A 139 27.27 27.67 15.27
C TRP A 139 27.81 27.92 13.85
N ILE A 140 28.14 29.21 13.51
CA ILE A 140 28.70 29.56 12.21
C ILE A 140 30.05 28.85 11.99
N THR A 141 30.92 28.88 13.00
CA THR A 141 32.22 28.21 12.93
C THR A 141 32.09 26.71 12.72
N CYS A 142 31.26 26.04 13.55
CA CYS A 142 31.05 24.61 13.45
C CYS A 142 30.35 24.19 12.14
N SER A 143 29.46 25.04 11.62
CA SER A 143 28.81 24.82 10.32
C SER A 143 29.84 24.97 9.18
N SER A 144 30.70 25.99 9.21
CA SER A 144 31.70 26.26 8.17
C SER A 144 32.81 25.20 8.10
N PHE A 145 33.20 24.66 9.23
CA PHE A 145 34.24 23.62 9.32
C PHE A 145 33.70 22.19 9.38
N GLY A 146 32.40 22.01 9.32
CA GLY A 146 31.77 20.67 9.32
C GLY A 146 32.01 19.87 10.61
N VAL A 147 32.11 20.55 11.78
CA VAL A 147 32.38 19.90 13.07
C VAL A 147 31.28 18.92 13.45
N GLN A 148 31.66 17.69 13.78
CA GLN A 148 30.75 16.61 14.14
C GLN A 148 30.90 16.21 15.61
N LEU A 149 29.77 15.93 16.31
CA LEU A 149 29.74 15.37 17.66
C LEU A 149 30.10 13.88 17.67
N ALA A 150 29.68 13.18 16.61
CA ALA A 150 29.95 11.76 16.35
C ALA A 150 29.89 11.55 14.84
N GLY A 151 30.35 10.41 14.34
CA GLY A 151 30.35 10.13 12.89
C GLY A 151 28.98 10.35 12.26
N GLY A 152 28.88 11.31 11.32
CA GLY A 152 27.63 11.66 10.64
C GLY A 152 26.66 12.56 11.43
N VAL A 153 27.04 13.08 12.62
CA VAL A 153 26.17 13.98 13.42
C VAL A 153 26.83 15.37 13.56
N PRO A 154 26.52 16.35 12.70
CA PRO A 154 27.06 17.70 12.79
C PRO A 154 26.60 18.41 14.08
N LEU A 155 27.49 19.16 14.73
CA LEU A 155 27.17 19.96 15.92
C LEU A 155 26.21 21.10 15.58
N ALA A 156 26.44 21.82 14.49
CA ALA A 156 25.51 22.82 13.97
C ALA A 156 24.30 22.17 13.33
N ALA A 157 23.09 22.57 13.73
CA ALA A 157 21.84 22.04 13.22
C ALA A 157 20.91 23.15 12.75
N ASP A 158 20.27 22.91 11.61
CA ASP A 158 19.18 23.69 11.00
C ASP A 158 17.95 22.81 10.70
N SER A 159 17.85 21.71 11.43
CA SER A 159 16.90 20.62 11.11
C SER A 159 15.43 21.02 11.19
N THR A 160 15.06 22.01 11.98
CA THR A 160 13.67 22.49 12.08
C THR A 160 13.31 23.32 10.85
N ALA A 161 14.17 24.25 10.44
CA ALA A 161 13.97 25.04 9.23
C ALA A 161 13.92 24.15 7.98
N THR A 162 14.88 23.21 7.85
CA THR A 162 14.90 22.22 6.76
C THR A 162 13.62 21.37 6.74
N THR A 163 13.15 20.90 7.90
CA THR A 163 11.90 20.13 7.97
C THR A 163 10.70 20.96 7.51
N LEU A 164 10.62 22.22 7.96
CA LEU A 164 9.55 23.12 7.55
C LEU A 164 9.59 23.41 6.04
N GLU A 165 10.76 23.66 5.49
CA GLU A 165 10.96 23.87 4.04
C GLU A 165 10.53 22.62 3.25
N VAL A 166 10.99 21.44 3.63
CA VAL A 166 10.62 20.18 2.97
C VAL A 166 9.11 19.97 3.02
N LYS A 167 8.46 20.23 4.16
CA LYS A 167 7.02 20.09 4.29
C LYS A 167 6.25 21.15 3.49
N ALA A 168 6.72 22.38 3.44
CA ALA A 168 6.12 23.45 2.62
C ALA A 168 6.24 23.12 1.11
N ARG A 169 7.39 22.63 0.67
CA ARG A 169 7.57 22.12 -0.71
C ARG A 169 6.64 20.96 -0.99
N GLN A 170 6.55 19.98 -0.08
CA GLN A 170 5.64 18.83 -0.22
C GLN A 170 4.18 19.27 -0.39
N VAL A 171 3.72 20.28 0.37
CA VAL A 171 2.38 20.86 0.22
C VAL A 171 2.20 21.47 -1.18
N LYS A 172 3.16 22.31 -1.61
CA LYS A 172 3.13 22.94 -2.94
C LYS A 172 3.11 21.90 -4.05
N ASP A 173 3.99 20.90 -3.97
CA ASP A 173 4.12 19.84 -4.97
C ASP A 173 2.85 18.98 -5.02
N THR A 174 2.21 18.72 -3.87
CA THR A 174 0.94 18.00 -3.80
C THR A 174 -0.19 18.74 -4.50
N LEU A 175 -0.29 20.06 -4.31
CA LEU A 175 -1.32 20.86 -4.96
C LEU A 175 -1.07 20.99 -6.48
N HIS A 176 0.19 21.07 -6.89
CA HIS A 176 0.56 21.10 -8.29
C HIS A 176 0.31 19.75 -8.98
N ASP A 177 0.70 18.65 -8.32
CA ASP A 177 0.48 17.28 -8.78
C ASP A 177 -1.00 16.97 -9.07
N GLU A 178 -1.90 17.45 -8.22
CA GLU A 178 -3.34 17.28 -8.45
C GLU A 178 -3.80 17.90 -9.75
N ALA A 179 -3.38 19.14 -10.02
CA ALA A 179 -3.77 19.87 -11.24
C ALA A 179 -3.23 19.18 -12.51
N GLU A 180 -1.97 18.73 -12.47
CA GLU A 180 -1.37 18.00 -13.59
C GLU A 180 -1.99 16.61 -13.77
N PHE A 181 -2.21 15.87 -12.67
CA PHE A 181 -2.82 14.55 -12.75
C PHE A 181 -4.24 14.59 -13.31
N ARG A 182 -5.02 15.60 -12.99
CA ARG A 182 -6.36 15.80 -13.58
C ARG A 182 -6.32 15.95 -15.10
N LYS A 183 -5.26 16.56 -15.64
CA LYS A 183 -5.08 16.66 -17.11
C LYS A 183 -4.76 15.28 -17.70
N VAL A 184 -3.85 14.55 -17.07
CA VAL A 184 -3.47 13.18 -17.49
C VAL A 184 -4.68 12.23 -17.42
N ALA A 185 -5.47 12.28 -16.36
CA ALA A 185 -6.65 11.43 -16.18
C ALA A 185 -7.77 11.66 -17.21
N LYS A 186 -7.78 12.83 -17.90
CA LYS A 186 -8.72 13.11 -18.99
C LYS A 186 -8.29 12.50 -20.33
N VAL A 187 -7.02 12.11 -20.47
CA VAL A 187 -6.50 11.51 -21.70
C VAL A 187 -6.57 9.99 -21.55
N ASP A 188 -7.32 9.34 -22.41
CA ASP A 188 -7.47 7.89 -22.42
C ASP A 188 -7.31 7.36 -23.85
N ALA A 189 -6.23 6.60 -24.09
CA ALA A 189 -5.93 6.04 -25.41
C ALA A 189 -7.03 5.09 -25.91
N PHE A 190 -7.76 4.44 -25.01
CA PHE A 190 -8.81 3.48 -25.33
C PHE A 190 -10.23 4.02 -25.07
N GLY A 191 -10.37 5.20 -24.50
CA GLY A 191 -11.65 5.77 -24.09
C GLY A 191 -12.68 5.82 -25.21
N ASN A 192 -12.26 6.17 -26.43
CA ASN A 192 -13.09 6.26 -27.62
C ASN A 192 -13.11 4.99 -28.49
N THR A 193 -12.36 3.94 -28.11
CA THR A 193 -12.34 2.68 -28.89
C THR A 193 -13.71 2.02 -28.85
N PRO A 194 -14.29 1.66 -30.00
CA PRO A 194 -15.57 0.94 -30.04
C PRO A 194 -15.49 -0.40 -29.30
N GLY A 195 -16.56 -0.78 -28.60
CA GLY A 195 -16.59 -2.01 -27.80
C GLY A 195 -16.30 -3.27 -28.61
N ASN A 196 -16.75 -3.33 -29.86
CA ASN A 196 -16.50 -4.47 -30.75
C ASN A 196 -15.04 -4.63 -31.20
N GLN A 197 -14.19 -3.64 -30.93
CA GLN A 197 -12.74 -3.67 -31.20
C GLN A 197 -11.91 -3.98 -29.95
N LEU A 198 -12.52 -3.89 -28.76
CA LEU A 198 -11.89 -4.22 -27.50
C LEU A 198 -11.93 -5.72 -27.24
N LEU A 199 -10.83 -6.28 -26.72
CA LEU A 199 -10.74 -7.62 -26.13
C LEU A 199 -11.25 -8.74 -27.07
N THR A 200 -11.13 -8.56 -28.38
CA THR A 200 -11.63 -9.51 -29.39
C THR A 200 -11.00 -10.89 -29.27
N GLY A 201 -9.73 -10.97 -28.83
CA GLY A 201 -9.02 -12.23 -28.56
C GLY A 201 -9.48 -13.00 -27.31
N LEU A 202 -10.35 -12.36 -26.48
CA LEU A 202 -10.88 -12.97 -25.27
C LEU A 202 -12.39 -13.27 -25.34
N ARG A 203 -13.01 -13.09 -26.48
CA ARG A 203 -14.44 -13.46 -26.66
C ARG A 203 -14.66 -14.94 -26.39
N GLY A 204 -15.71 -15.24 -25.66
CA GLY A 204 -16.01 -16.61 -25.25
C GLY A 204 -15.14 -17.13 -24.10
N LYS A 205 -14.26 -16.32 -23.53
CA LYS A 205 -13.41 -16.68 -22.38
C LYS A 205 -14.01 -16.12 -21.08
N ASP A 206 -13.92 -16.92 -20.01
CA ASP A 206 -14.17 -16.46 -18.64
C ASP A 206 -12.86 -15.92 -18.06
N VAL A 207 -12.76 -14.61 -17.93
CA VAL A 207 -11.53 -13.92 -17.52
C VAL A 207 -11.60 -13.53 -16.06
N ILE A 208 -10.63 -13.99 -15.27
CA ILE A 208 -10.58 -13.79 -13.83
C ILE A 208 -9.33 -12.98 -13.52
N PHE A 209 -9.50 -11.74 -13.04
CA PHE A 209 -8.43 -10.92 -12.49
C PHE A 209 -8.40 -11.08 -10.97
N THR A 210 -7.30 -11.57 -10.45
CA THR A 210 -7.12 -11.80 -9.03
C THR A 210 -5.94 -11.00 -8.49
N PHE A 211 -6.19 -10.13 -7.52
CA PHE A 211 -5.13 -9.53 -6.72
C PHE A 211 -4.86 -10.39 -5.50
N ILE A 212 -3.58 -10.63 -5.24
CA ILE A 212 -3.07 -11.28 -4.03
C ILE A 212 -2.44 -10.19 -3.17
N GLU A 213 -3.03 -9.98 -2.00
CA GLU A 213 -2.62 -8.96 -1.04
C GLU A 213 -1.15 -9.11 -0.67
N SER A 214 -0.39 -8.00 -0.76
CA SER A 214 1.02 -7.91 -0.37
C SER A 214 1.95 -8.92 -1.06
N TYR A 215 1.58 -9.52 -2.20
CA TYR A 215 2.42 -10.47 -2.93
C TYR A 215 3.51 -9.72 -3.70
N GLY A 216 4.62 -9.46 -3.03
CA GLY A 216 5.75 -8.70 -3.56
C GLY A 216 6.88 -9.58 -4.12
N ARG A 217 7.82 -8.93 -4.80
CA ARG A 217 9.04 -9.56 -5.32
C ARG A 217 9.88 -10.19 -4.21
N SER A 218 9.85 -9.64 -2.98
CA SER A 218 10.54 -10.23 -1.84
C SER A 218 10.09 -11.67 -1.57
N ALA A 219 8.81 -11.99 -1.75
CA ALA A 219 8.31 -13.35 -1.58
C ALA A 219 9.04 -14.38 -2.47
N VAL A 220 9.57 -13.94 -3.62
CA VAL A 220 10.25 -14.79 -4.63
C VAL A 220 11.77 -14.68 -4.55
N GLU A 221 12.31 -13.61 -3.94
CA GLU A 221 13.76 -13.34 -3.97
C GLU A 221 14.42 -13.20 -2.59
N ASP A 222 13.66 -12.97 -1.50
CA ASP A 222 14.25 -12.89 -0.16
C ASP A 222 14.70 -14.28 0.34
N PRO A 223 15.92 -14.42 0.88
CA PRO A 223 16.47 -15.73 1.29
C PRO A 223 15.65 -16.48 2.35
N ILE A 224 14.81 -15.78 3.13
CA ILE A 224 13.95 -16.39 4.16
C ILE A 224 12.61 -16.81 3.56
N GLU A 225 12.05 -16.02 2.67
CA GLU A 225 10.70 -16.18 2.10
C GLU A 225 10.71 -17.10 0.87
N ALA A 226 11.62 -16.82 -0.07
CA ALA A 226 11.68 -17.44 -1.40
C ALA A 226 11.77 -18.97 -1.40
N PRO A 227 12.58 -19.64 -0.55
CA PRO A 227 12.71 -21.10 -0.67
C PRO A 227 11.40 -21.88 -0.52
N GLY A 228 10.44 -21.33 0.25
CA GLY A 228 9.10 -21.91 0.40
C GLY A 228 8.16 -21.54 -0.74
N VAL A 229 8.18 -20.27 -1.11
CA VAL A 229 7.32 -19.71 -2.15
C VAL A 229 7.72 -20.29 -3.52
N ASP A 230 9.00 -20.35 -3.85
CA ASP A 230 9.50 -20.90 -5.11
C ASP A 230 9.10 -22.36 -5.31
N ARG A 231 9.31 -23.20 -4.26
CA ARG A 231 8.83 -24.60 -4.32
C ARG A 231 7.33 -24.69 -4.56
N THR A 232 6.56 -23.77 -3.98
CA THR A 232 5.10 -23.73 -4.19
C THR A 232 4.79 -23.32 -5.62
N LEU A 233 5.39 -22.26 -6.15
CA LEU A 233 5.15 -21.79 -7.52
C LEU A 233 5.55 -22.87 -8.55
N ASP A 234 6.69 -23.54 -8.35
CA ASP A 234 7.16 -24.61 -9.24
C ASP A 234 6.23 -25.84 -9.18
N ALA A 235 5.80 -26.25 -7.98
CA ALA A 235 4.87 -27.37 -7.79
C ALA A 235 3.50 -27.07 -8.40
N GLN A 236 2.98 -25.84 -8.20
CA GLN A 236 1.71 -25.41 -8.78
C GLN A 236 1.80 -25.27 -10.30
N THR A 237 2.93 -24.80 -10.83
CA THR A 237 3.19 -24.80 -12.29
C THR A 237 3.11 -26.22 -12.87
N ALA A 238 3.78 -27.18 -12.23
CA ALA A 238 3.74 -28.59 -12.67
C ALA A 238 2.33 -29.20 -12.59
N MET A 239 1.57 -28.87 -11.52
CA MET A 239 0.19 -29.31 -11.34
C MET A 239 -0.72 -28.76 -12.43
N LEU A 240 -0.65 -27.45 -12.71
CA LEU A 240 -1.45 -26.78 -13.74
C LEU A 240 -1.09 -27.29 -15.14
N LYS A 241 0.20 -27.54 -15.43
CA LYS A 241 0.63 -28.15 -16.69
C LYS A 241 0.02 -29.53 -16.91
N LYS A 242 -0.04 -30.37 -15.87
CA LYS A 242 -0.73 -31.68 -15.94
C LYS A 242 -2.23 -31.54 -16.19
N ALA A 243 -2.84 -30.43 -15.75
CA ALA A 243 -4.25 -30.12 -16.02
C ALA A 243 -4.49 -29.43 -17.38
N GLY A 244 -3.44 -29.29 -18.20
CA GLY A 244 -3.49 -28.70 -19.55
C GLY A 244 -3.36 -27.18 -19.58
N TYR A 245 -3.03 -26.51 -18.47
CA TYR A 245 -2.77 -25.08 -18.44
C TYR A 245 -1.30 -24.77 -18.73
N ALA A 246 -1.07 -23.64 -19.39
CA ALA A 246 0.23 -22.99 -19.48
C ALA A 246 0.15 -21.63 -18.78
N ALA A 247 1.29 -21.06 -18.42
CA ALA A 247 1.40 -19.78 -17.75
C ALA A 247 2.59 -18.99 -18.25
N LYS A 248 2.47 -17.66 -18.27
CA LYS A 248 3.59 -16.72 -18.46
C LYS A 248 3.58 -15.70 -17.32
N SER A 249 4.76 -15.39 -16.79
CA SER A 249 4.92 -14.50 -15.62
C SER A 249 5.98 -13.44 -15.83
N GLY A 250 5.76 -12.25 -15.30
CA GLY A 250 6.67 -11.12 -15.33
C GLY A 250 6.56 -10.25 -14.07
N TRP A 251 7.10 -9.05 -14.13
CA TRP A 251 7.14 -8.12 -13.01
C TRP A 251 6.43 -6.81 -13.32
N LEU A 252 5.72 -6.28 -12.33
CA LEU A 252 5.12 -4.95 -12.37
C LEU A 252 5.62 -4.12 -11.19
N THR A 253 6.08 -2.88 -11.44
CA THR A 253 6.40 -1.94 -10.36
C THR A 253 5.10 -1.30 -9.86
N SER A 254 4.75 -1.53 -8.60
CA SER A 254 3.54 -0.98 -7.98
C SER A 254 3.67 0.51 -7.65
N ALA A 255 2.54 1.23 -7.73
CA ALA A 255 2.45 2.63 -7.34
C ALA A 255 2.50 2.83 -5.81
N THR A 256 2.26 1.76 -5.03
CA THR A 256 2.27 1.78 -3.57
C THR A 256 3.24 0.75 -2.98
N TYR A 257 3.46 0.82 -1.66
CA TYR A 257 4.38 -0.04 -0.94
C TYR A 257 3.92 -0.19 0.51
N GLY A 258 3.92 -1.39 1.03
CA GLY A 258 3.62 -1.69 2.42
C GLY A 258 2.15 -1.52 2.84
N GLY A 259 1.26 -1.21 1.89
CA GLY A 259 -0.16 -1.00 2.12
C GLY A 259 -0.81 -0.08 1.10
N SER A 260 -2.06 0.32 1.36
CA SER A 260 -2.89 1.09 0.43
C SER A 260 -3.16 0.34 -0.88
N SER A 261 -3.55 -0.91 -0.77
CA SER A 261 -3.78 -1.87 -1.87
C SER A 261 -4.67 -1.32 -2.98
N TRP A 262 -5.66 -0.48 -2.63
CA TRP A 262 -6.54 0.17 -3.60
C TRP A 262 -5.81 1.07 -4.61
N LEU A 263 -4.61 1.61 -4.25
CA LEU A 263 -3.77 2.38 -5.17
C LEU A 263 -3.14 1.47 -6.23
N GLY A 264 -2.69 0.27 -5.84
CA GLY A 264 -2.21 -0.76 -6.76
C GLY A 264 -3.32 -1.26 -7.69
N HIS A 265 -4.48 -1.62 -7.11
CA HIS A 265 -5.64 -2.06 -7.88
C HIS A 265 -6.06 -1.01 -8.92
N SER A 266 -6.23 0.24 -8.49
CA SER A 266 -6.65 1.32 -9.37
C SER A 266 -5.60 1.66 -10.43
N THR A 267 -4.30 1.58 -10.09
CA THR A 267 -3.21 1.77 -11.06
C THR A 267 -3.27 0.73 -12.16
N THR A 268 -3.37 -0.56 -11.81
CA THR A 268 -3.46 -1.65 -12.78
C THR A 268 -4.69 -1.53 -13.67
N MET A 269 -5.84 -1.26 -13.05
CA MET A 269 -7.12 -1.27 -13.76
C MET A 269 -7.39 0.01 -14.55
N SER A 270 -6.86 1.16 -14.15
CA SER A 270 -7.04 2.41 -14.89
C SER A 270 -5.94 2.70 -15.92
N GLY A 271 -4.76 2.10 -15.78
CA GLY A 271 -3.60 2.48 -16.59
C GLY A 271 -2.95 3.82 -16.18
N LEU A 272 -3.44 4.44 -15.10
CA LEU A 272 -2.92 5.68 -14.55
C LEU A 272 -2.03 5.39 -13.34
N TRP A 273 -0.98 6.18 -13.12
CA TRP A 273 -0.10 6.03 -11.95
C TRP A 273 -0.74 6.65 -10.70
N VAL A 274 -1.51 5.86 -9.97
CA VAL A 274 -2.29 6.28 -8.80
C VAL A 274 -1.47 6.06 -7.53
N SER A 275 -0.59 6.99 -7.21
CA SER A 275 0.40 6.85 -6.12
C SER A 275 -0.03 7.47 -4.79
N ASN A 276 -1.20 8.09 -4.72
CA ASN A 276 -1.72 8.70 -3.50
C ASN A 276 -3.24 8.79 -3.49
N GLN A 277 -3.80 9.10 -2.33
CA GLN A 277 -5.25 9.15 -2.11
C GLN A 277 -5.96 10.23 -2.95
N GLN A 278 -5.31 11.36 -3.25
CA GLN A 278 -5.91 12.41 -4.08
C GLN A 278 -6.06 11.96 -5.52
N ARG A 279 -5.00 11.35 -6.10
CA ARG A 279 -5.05 10.75 -7.43
C ARG A 279 -6.12 9.67 -7.50
N TYR A 280 -6.23 8.83 -6.45
CA TYR A 280 -7.28 7.82 -6.35
C TYR A 280 -8.68 8.44 -6.43
N ARG A 281 -8.98 9.47 -5.63
CA ARG A 281 -10.27 10.18 -5.67
C ARG A 281 -10.55 10.77 -7.05
N THR A 282 -9.53 11.36 -7.68
CA THR A 282 -9.64 11.91 -9.03
C THR A 282 -10.00 10.85 -10.05
N VAL A 283 -9.35 9.68 -10.00
CA VAL A 283 -9.63 8.56 -10.90
C VAL A 283 -11.03 7.99 -10.66
N MET A 284 -11.39 7.75 -9.39
CA MET A 284 -12.72 7.20 -9.06
C MET A 284 -13.88 8.10 -9.46
N ALA A 285 -13.65 9.43 -9.51
CA ALA A 285 -14.64 10.42 -9.94
C ALA A 285 -14.61 10.70 -11.46
N SER A 286 -13.74 10.02 -12.21
CA SER A 286 -13.58 10.25 -13.66
C SER A 286 -14.32 9.22 -14.51
N ASP A 287 -14.51 9.57 -15.80
CA ASP A 287 -15.03 8.64 -16.81
C ASP A 287 -13.93 7.82 -17.50
N HIS A 288 -12.71 7.85 -16.96
CA HIS A 288 -11.59 7.11 -17.52
C HIS A 288 -11.91 5.61 -17.61
N LEU A 289 -11.58 4.98 -18.73
CA LEU A 289 -11.96 3.59 -19.01
C LEU A 289 -11.10 2.65 -18.17
N SER A 290 -11.70 2.04 -17.14
CA SER A 290 -11.03 0.96 -16.43
C SER A 290 -11.01 -0.32 -17.27
N LEU A 291 -10.07 -1.23 -16.98
CA LEU A 291 -10.00 -2.52 -17.66
C LEU A 291 -11.32 -3.31 -17.50
N THR A 292 -11.91 -3.30 -16.33
CA THR A 292 -13.22 -3.93 -16.09
C THR A 292 -14.34 -3.28 -16.90
N LYS A 293 -14.36 -1.93 -16.99
CA LYS A 293 -15.31 -1.22 -17.90
C LYS A 293 -15.06 -1.55 -19.36
N ALA A 294 -13.81 -1.80 -19.78
CA ALA A 294 -13.51 -2.20 -21.15
C ALA A 294 -14.17 -3.53 -21.49
N PHE A 295 -14.13 -4.52 -20.60
CA PHE A 295 -14.88 -5.77 -20.76
C PHE A 295 -16.39 -5.51 -20.88
N LYS A 296 -16.97 -4.72 -19.98
CA LYS A 296 -18.39 -4.37 -20.05
C LYS A 296 -18.75 -3.64 -21.34
N LYS A 297 -17.90 -2.74 -21.82
CA LYS A 297 -18.11 -1.95 -23.04
C LYS A 297 -18.20 -2.81 -24.31
N THR A 298 -17.60 -4.02 -24.31
CA THR A 298 -17.73 -4.95 -25.44
C THR A 298 -19.18 -5.41 -25.65
N GLY A 299 -19.98 -5.48 -24.59
CA GLY A 299 -21.31 -6.10 -24.58
C GLY A 299 -21.28 -7.62 -24.39
N ASP A 300 -20.12 -8.26 -24.54
CA ASP A 300 -19.94 -9.72 -24.54
C ASP A 300 -19.68 -10.29 -23.13
N PHE A 301 -19.53 -9.44 -22.11
CA PHE A 301 -19.19 -9.86 -20.74
C PHE A 301 -20.13 -9.30 -19.67
N ASP A 302 -20.50 -10.16 -18.71
CA ASP A 302 -20.96 -9.74 -17.39
C ASP A 302 -19.75 -9.49 -16.48
N THR A 303 -19.85 -8.50 -15.60
CA THR A 303 -18.73 -8.08 -14.74
C THR A 303 -19.07 -8.23 -13.26
N VAL A 304 -18.28 -9.01 -12.52
CA VAL A 304 -18.56 -9.33 -11.12
C VAL A 304 -17.33 -9.12 -10.25
N GLY A 305 -17.51 -8.51 -9.07
CA GLY A 305 -16.48 -8.39 -8.04
C GLY A 305 -16.66 -9.38 -6.89
N VAL A 306 -15.56 -9.94 -6.36
CA VAL A 306 -15.53 -10.74 -5.14
C VAL A 306 -14.46 -10.20 -4.21
N MET A 307 -14.89 -9.58 -3.13
CA MET A 307 -14.04 -8.73 -2.28
C MET A 307 -14.23 -9.06 -0.80
N PRO A 308 -13.64 -10.18 -0.32
CA PRO A 308 -13.80 -10.66 1.06
C PRO A 308 -13.33 -9.64 2.12
N GLY A 309 -12.38 -8.75 1.80
CA GLY A 309 -11.90 -7.73 2.73
C GLY A 309 -12.88 -6.56 2.95
N ILE A 310 -13.91 -6.41 2.13
CA ILE A 310 -14.85 -5.28 2.21
C ILE A 310 -16.05 -5.65 3.08
N GLN A 311 -16.24 -4.91 4.17
CA GLN A 311 -17.30 -5.11 5.16
C GLN A 311 -18.41 -4.04 5.08
N LYS A 312 -18.53 -3.32 3.96
CA LYS A 312 -19.53 -2.26 3.72
C LYS A 312 -19.86 -2.17 2.23
N GLY A 313 -20.75 -1.27 1.86
CA GLY A 313 -20.95 -0.92 0.44
C GLY A 313 -19.65 -0.41 -0.18
N TRP A 314 -19.44 -0.68 -1.45
CA TRP A 314 -18.25 -0.27 -2.19
C TRP A 314 -18.63 0.71 -3.30
N PRO A 315 -18.56 2.03 -3.02
CA PRO A 315 -18.99 3.06 -3.98
C PRO A 315 -18.14 3.10 -5.26
N GLU A 316 -16.92 2.61 -5.21
CA GLU A 316 -16.00 2.51 -6.35
C GLU A 316 -16.47 1.51 -7.43
N GLN A 317 -17.46 0.67 -7.11
CA GLN A 317 -18.08 -0.27 -8.05
C GLN A 317 -18.47 0.43 -9.38
N SER A 318 -18.95 1.67 -9.32
CA SER A 318 -19.35 2.45 -10.49
C SER A 318 -18.18 2.78 -11.41
N PHE A 319 -17.02 3.15 -10.84
CA PHE A 319 -15.80 3.40 -11.61
C PHE A 319 -15.33 2.12 -12.31
N TYR A 320 -15.30 1.01 -11.60
CA TYR A 320 -14.91 -0.27 -12.19
C TYR A 320 -15.96 -0.85 -13.15
N GLY A 321 -17.19 -0.34 -13.14
CA GLY A 321 -18.27 -0.80 -14.02
C GLY A 321 -18.73 -2.22 -13.73
N LEU A 322 -18.57 -2.68 -12.48
CA LEU A 322 -19.02 -4.02 -12.07
C LEU A 322 -20.53 -4.05 -11.92
N ASP A 323 -21.16 -5.07 -12.50
CA ASP A 323 -22.62 -5.28 -12.41
C ASP A 323 -23.03 -5.69 -11.00
N LYS A 324 -22.17 -6.47 -10.34
CA LYS A 324 -22.39 -6.96 -8.98
C LYS A 324 -21.07 -7.09 -8.22
N VAL A 325 -21.12 -6.84 -6.92
CA VAL A 325 -20.00 -7.09 -5.99
C VAL A 325 -20.48 -7.92 -4.83
N TYR A 326 -19.74 -8.97 -4.51
CA TYR A 326 -19.92 -9.79 -3.30
C TYR A 326 -18.90 -9.38 -2.26
N ASN A 327 -19.32 -8.72 -1.21
CA ASN A 327 -18.49 -8.33 -0.07
C ASN A 327 -18.44 -9.44 1.01
N ALA A 328 -17.74 -9.21 2.11
CA ALA A 328 -17.57 -10.17 3.20
C ALA A 328 -18.90 -10.76 3.71
N PHE A 329 -19.91 -9.91 3.91
CA PHE A 329 -21.22 -10.36 4.43
C PHE A 329 -21.98 -11.24 3.43
N GLN A 330 -21.93 -10.88 2.15
CA GLN A 330 -22.62 -11.58 1.08
C GLN A 330 -21.97 -12.94 0.77
N LEU A 331 -20.71 -13.15 1.14
CA LEU A 331 -20.03 -14.43 1.00
C LEU A 331 -20.44 -15.44 2.09
N GLY A 332 -21.04 -14.98 3.20
CA GLY A 332 -21.72 -15.85 4.17
C GLY A 332 -20.80 -16.67 5.08
N TYR A 333 -19.58 -16.23 5.32
CA TYR A 333 -18.61 -16.88 6.21
C TYR A 333 -19.03 -16.78 7.68
N LYS A 334 -18.94 -17.91 8.41
CA LYS A 334 -19.26 -18.00 9.84
C LYS A 334 -18.09 -18.52 10.69
N GLY A 335 -16.95 -18.78 10.07
CA GLY A 335 -15.75 -19.19 10.77
C GLY A 335 -15.03 -18.02 11.47
N PRO A 336 -13.84 -18.26 12.06
CA PRO A 336 -13.07 -17.25 12.74
C PRO A 336 -12.34 -16.34 11.75
N LYS A 337 -12.07 -15.10 12.13
CA LYS A 337 -11.17 -14.22 11.38
C LYS A 337 -9.73 -14.77 11.47
N PHE A 338 -8.97 -14.56 10.39
CA PHE A 338 -7.55 -14.84 10.34
C PHE A 338 -6.80 -13.52 10.28
N SER A 339 -6.47 -12.97 11.46
CA SER A 339 -5.88 -11.66 11.58
C SER A 339 -6.82 -10.57 11.00
N TRP A 340 -6.32 -9.73 10.09
CA TRP A 340 -7.11 -8.73 9.39
C TRP A 340 -8.09 -9.34 8.38
N SER A 341 -7.74 -10.48 7.78
CA SER A 341 -8.59 -11.12 6.79
C SER A 341 -9.90 -11.62 7.42
N THR A 342 -11.01 -11.26 6.81
CA THR A 342 -12.36 -11.62 7.29
C THR A 342 -12.65 -13.10 7.15
N MET A 343 -12.01 -13.77 6.17
CA MET A 343 -12.15 -15.19 5.85
C MET A 343 -10.93 -15.71 5.10
N PRO A 344 -10.63 -17.01 5.16
CA PRO A 344 -9.61 -17.65 4.34
C PRO A 344 -9.89 -17.55 2.84
N ASP A 345 -8.85 -17.33 2.03
CA ASP A 345 -8.96 -17.23 0.57
C ASP A 345 -9.57 -18.48 -0.05
N GLN A 346 -9.30 -19.68 0.47
CA GLN A 346 -9.93 -20.91 0.01
C GLN A 346 -11.45 -20.86 0.14
N TYR A 347 -11.97 -20.31 1.23
CA TYR A 347 -13.40 -20.13 1.41
C TYR A 347 -13.97 -19.10 0.43
N ALA A 348 -13.28 -17.95 0.29
CA ALA A 348 -13.70 -16.91 -0.66
C ALA A 348 -13.76 -17.44 -2.10
N LEU A 349 -12.77 -18.26 -2.51
CA LEU A 349 -12.73 -18.90 -3.81
C LEU A 349 -13.84 -19.97 -3.99
N GLN A 350 -14.19 -20.72 -2.92
CA GLN A 350 -15.36 -21.63 -2.99
C GLN A 350 -16.65 -20.84 -3.16
N GLN A 351 -16.82 -19.72 -2.45
CA GLN A 351 -18.01 -18.87 -2.63
C GLN A 351 -18.02 -18.19 -4.00
N PHE A 352 -16.86 -17.83 -4.54
CA PHE A 352 -16.73 -17.40 -5.94
C PHE A 352 -17.22 -18.48 -6.90
N GLN A 353 -16.84 -19.74 -6.68
CA GLN A 353 -17.34 -20.88 -7.44
C GLN A 353 -18.85 -20.99 -7.37
N ASP A 354 -19.41 -21.05 -6.16
CA ASP A 354 -20.81 -21.38 -5.93
C ASP A 354 -21.78 -20.26 -6.37
N ARG A 355 -21.36 -19.00 -6.20
CA ARG A 355 -22.22 -17.83 -6.42
C ARG A 355 -22.03 -17.19 -7.78
N VAL A 356 -20.85 -17.36 -8.40
CA VAL A 356 -20.44 -16.64 -9.60
C VAL A 356 -20.05 -17.61 -10.71
N HIS A 357 -18.93 -18.33 -10.59
CA HIS A 357 -18.32 -19.07 -11.69
C HIS A 357 -19.18 -20.23 -12.19
N SER A 358 -19.87 -20.96 -11.29
CA SER A 358 -20.79 -22.04 -11.67
C SER A 358 -22.09 -21.55 -12.30
N LYS A 359 -22.42 -20.28 -12.22
CA LYS A 359 -23.63 -19.71 -12.78
C LYS A 359 -23.38 -19.26 -14.21
N LYS A 360 -24.22 -19.70 -15.14
CA LYS A 360 -24.12 -19.19 -16.51
C LYS A 360 -24.45 -17.69 -16.54
N PRO A 361 -23.66 -16.86 -17.23
CA PRO A 361 -24.03 -15.48 -17.51
C PRO A 361 -25.35 -15.40 -18.27
N ALA A 362 -26.03 -14.25 -18.18
CA ALA A 362 -27.22 -14.01 -18.97
C ALA A 362 -26.88 -13.95 -20.47
N ASP A 363 -27.82 -14.31 -21.31
CA ASP A 363 -27.77 -14.05 -22.76
C ASP A 363 -26.56 -14.63 -23.51
N GLY A 364 -25.98 -15.73 -23.04
CA GLY A 364 -24.82 -16.37 -23.70
C GLY A 364 -23.50 -15.59 -23.60
N LYS A 365 -23.44 -14.57 -22.73
CA LYS A 365 -22.22 -13.81 -22.47
C LYS A 365 -21.16 -14.66 -21.76
N SER A 366 -19.95 -14.18 -21.80
CA SER A 366 -18.83 -14.62 -20.95
C SER A 366 -18.77 -13.80 -19.66
N ARG A 367 -17.87 -14.12 -18.75
CA ARG A 367 -17.73 -13.39 -17.49
C ARG A 367 -16.34 -12.83 -17.32
N MET A 368 -16.31 -11.58 -16.87
CA MET A 368 -15.12 -10.97 -16.27
C MET A 368 -15.30 -10.88 -14.76
N SER A 369 -14.40 -11.49 -14.01
CA SER A 369 -14.43 -11.50 -12.54
C SER A 369 -13.24 -10.76 -11.98
N PHE A 370 -13.50 -9.88 -11.01
CA PHE A 370 -12.48 -9.12 -10.28
C PHE A 370 -12.45 -9.61 -8.82
N VAL A 371 -11.38 -10.33 -8.46
CA VAL A 371 -11.26 -11.02 -7.17
C VAL A 371 -10.09 -10.41 -6.39
N ILE A 372 -10.29 -10.13 -5.10
CA ILE A 372 -9.23 -9.67 -4.20
C ILE A 372 -9.06 -10.69 -3.08
N LEU A 373 -7.91 -11.34 -3.00
CA LEU A 373 -7.56 -12.32 -1.97
C LEU A 373 -6.77 -11.65 -0.86
N THR A 374 -7.08 -11.97 0.41
CA THR A 374 -6.62 -11.19 1.56
C THR A 374 -5.86 -11.98 2.62
N SER A 375 -5.69 -13.30 2.47
CA SER A 375 -5.05 -14.13 3.51
C SER A 375 -3.57 -13.85 3.72
N SER A 376 -2.92 -13.16 2.79
CA SER A 376 -1.53 -12.71 2.90
C SER A 376 -1.36 -11.29 3.46
N HIS A 377 -2.45 -10.69 3.99
CA HIS A 377 -2.40 -9.40 4.67
C HIS A 377 -1.70 -9.52 6.04
N GLN A 378 -0.91 -8.49 6.40
CA GLN A 378 -0.32 -8.40 7.73
C GLN A 378 -1.39 -8.42 8.83
N PRO A 379 -1.08 -8.96 10.04
CA PRO A 379 0.23 -9.38 10.57
C PRO A 379 0.64 -10.84 10.28
N TRP A 380 0.06 -11.52 9.28
CA TRP A 380 0.39 -12.88 8.82
C TRP A 380 0.26 -13.97 9.90
N ALA A 381 -0.61 -13.76 10.87
CA ALA A 381 -0.88 -14.73 11.92
C ALA A 381 -2.25 -14.49 12.58
N PRO A 382 -3.00 -15.56 12.83
CA PRO A 382 -2.74 -16.94 12.39
C PRO A 382 -2.87 -17.08 10.85
N ILE A 383 -2.25 -18.12 10.26
CA ILE A 383 -2.36 -18.44 8.84
C ILE A 383 -3.37 -19.58 8.65
N PRO A 384 -4.31 -19.47 7.70
CA PRO A 384 -5.18 -20.58 7.34
C PRO A 384 -4.38 -21.76 6.77
N LYS A 385 -4.95 -22.95 6.83
CA LYS A 385 -4.42 -24.15 6.16
C LYS A 385 -5.45 -24.66 5.16
N MET A 386 -4.97 -25.25 4.07
CA MET A 386 -5.85 -25.91 3.12
C MET A 386 -6.63 -27.04 3.80
N VAL A 387 -7.91 -27.08 3.55
CA VAL A 387 -8.81 -28.17 3.97
C VAL A 387 -9.45 -28.81 2.73
N PRO A 388 -9.99 -30.03 2.80
CA PRO A 388 -10.73 -30.59 1.68
C PRO A 388 -11.86 -29.65 1.23
N TRP A 389 -11.96 -29.39 -0.08
CA TRP A 389 -12.91 -28.43 -0.65
C TRP A 389 -14.39 -28.76 -0.34
N ASP A 390 -14.71 -30.04 -0.23
CA ASP A 390 -16.03 -30.54 0.12
C ASP A 390 -16.39 -30.40 1.62
N ARG A 391 -15.40 -30.04 2.46
CA ARG A 391 -15.57 -29.86 3.92
C ARG A 391 -15.57 -28.40 4.36
N LEU A 392 -15.52 -27.47 3.43
CA LEU A 392 -15.49 -26.03 3.78
C LEU A 392 -16.75 -25.56 4.51
N GLY A 393 -17.92 -26.09 4.14
CA GLY A 393 -19.20 -25.77 4.79
C GLY A 393 -19.46 -24.26 4.87
N ASP A 394 -19.79 -23.79 6.06
CA ASP A 394 -19.94 -22.37 6.38
C ASP A 394 -18.65 -21.69 6.89
N GLY A 395 -17.52 -22.40 6.86
CA GLY A 395 -16.22 -21.93 7.33
C GLY A 395 -15.90 -22.31 8.77
N SER A 396 -16.82 -22.94 9.52
CA SER A 396 -16.55 -23.36 10.92
C SER A 396 -15.41 -24.38 11.06
N VAL A 397 -15.08 -25.10 9.98
CA VAL A 397 -13.93 -26.01 9.89
C VAL A 397 -12.60 -25.33 10.22
N PHE A 398 -12.50 -24.03 10.06
CA PHE A 398 -11.30 -23.25 10.34
C PHE A 398 -11.11 -22.90 11.83
N ASN A 399 -12.10 -23.13 12.72
CA ASN A 399 -12.00 -22.79 14.14
C ASN A 399 -10.80 -23.44 14.85
N ALA A 400 -10.55 -24.72 14.59
CA ALA A 400 -9.42 -25.44 15.20
C ALA A 400 -8.07 -24.95 14.62
N ILE A 401 -8.05 -24.59 13.34
CA ILE A 401 -6.84 -24.11 12.65
C ILE A 401 -6.43 -22.74 13.19
N GLU A 402 -7.40 -21.84 13.36
CA GLU A 402 -7.16 -20.50 13.91
C GLU A 402 -6.61 -20.59 15.34
N LYS A 403 -7.27 -21.37 16.22
CA LYS A 403 -6.85 -21.56 17.62
C LYS A 403 -5.45 -22.17 17.75
N ALA A 404 -5.04 -23.03 16.83
CA ALA A 404 -3.72 -23.67 16.81
C ALA A 404 -2.63 -22.81 16.13
N GLY A 405 -3.01 -21.69 15.53
CA GLY A 405 -2.09 -20.80 14.83
C GLY A 405 -1.23 -19.92 15.73
N ASN A 406 -0.21 -19.32 15.15
CA ASN A 406 0.62 -18.35 15.86
C ASN A 406 -0.20 -17.10 16.24
N LYS A 407 0.15 -16.49 17.40
CA LYS A 407 -0.43 -15.20 17.77
C LYS A 407 0.22 -14.07 16.97
N ALA A 408 -0.57 -13.11 16.53
CA ALA A 408 -0.11 -11.94 15.79
C ALA A 408 0.96 -11.14 16.56
N SER A 409 0.80 -10.99 17.89
CA SER A 409 1.78 -10.31 18.76
C SER A 409 3.17 -10.92 18.68
N ASP A 410 3.26 -12.27 18.67
CA ASP A 410 4.51 -13.02 18.69
C ASP A 410 5.21 -12.96 17.30
N VAL A 411 4.42 -12.89 16.24
CA VAL A 411 4.93 -12.75 14.88
C VAL A 411 5.43 -11.33 14.63
N ILE A 412 4.69 -10.32 15.05
CA ILE A 412 5.10 -8.91 14.91
C ILE A 412 6.36 -8.61 15.75
N ALA A 413 6.53 -9.24 16.91
CA ALA A 413 7.70 -9.01 17.77
C ALA A 413 9.02 -9.47 17.13
N ASP A 414 9.00 -10.49 16.27
CA ASP A 414 10.18 -11.10 15.64
C ASP A 414 10.17 -10.89 14.12
N THR A 415 11.19 -10.21 13.60
CA THR A 415 11.32 -9.91 12.15
C THR A 415 11.51 -11.18 11.31
N THR A 416 12.31 -12.13 11.77
CA THR A 416 12.54 -13.39 11.05
C THR A 416 11.25 -14.20 10.98
N LYS A 417 10.54 -14.29 12.10
CA LYS A 417 9.24 -14.96 12.17
C LYS A 417 8.19 -14.27 11.29
N SER A 418 8.17 -12.92 11.26
CA SER A 418 7.29 -12.17 10.37
C SER A 418 7.53 -12.53 8.89
N ARG A 419 8.79 -12.62 8.46
CA ARG A 419 9.16 -13.01 7.09
C ARG A 419 8.74 -14.46 6.78
N GLN A 420 9.01 -15.39 7.70
CA GLN A 420 8.61 -16.78 7.53
C GLN A 420 7.10 -16.95 7.41
N GLU A 421 6.33 -16.28 8.27
CA GLU A 421 4.87 -16.34 8.26
C GLU A 421 4.29 -15.63 7.01
N TYR A 422 4.88 -14.52 6.59
CA TYR A 422 4.52 -13.87 5.33
C TYR A 422 4.72 -14.84 4.15
N GLY A 423 5.88 -15.47 4.00
CA GLY A 423 6.13 -16.45 2.94
C GLY A 423 5.12 -17.60 2.96
N LYS A 424 4.75 -18.11 4.15
CA LYS A 424 3.71 -19.15 4.30
C LYS A 424 2.32 -18.67 3.89
N SER A 425 1.97 -17.42 4.19
CA SER A 425 0.67 -16.85 3.81
C SER A 425 0.53 -16.70 2.29
N VAL A 426 1.60 -16.29 1.60
CA VAL A 426 1.66 -16.25 0.14
C VAL A 426 1.53 -17.66 -0.45
N GLN A 427 2.26 -18.67 0.11
CA GLN A 427 2.14 -20.07 -0.29
C GLN A 427 0.70 -20.57 -0.17
N TYR A 428 0.01 -20.25 0.92
CA TYR A 428 -1.40 -20.60 1.11
C TYR A 428 -2.29 -20.00 0.03
N THR A 429 -2.20 -18.70 -0.20
CA THR A 429 -3.04 -17.99 -1.19
C THR A 429 -2.82 -18.51 -2.61
N VAL A 430 -1.54 -18.66 -3.03
CA VAL A 430 -1.20 -19.23 -4.35
C VAL A 430 -1.73 -20.64 -4.48
N THR A 431 -1.57 -21.48 -3.45
CA THR A 431 -2.07 -22.86 -3.46
C THR A 431 -3.60 -22.90 -3.57
N ALA A 432 -4.30 -22.07 -2.81
CA ALA A 432 -5.76 -22.01 -2.86
C ALA A 432 -6.25 -21.59 -4.26
N LEU A 433 -5.64 -20.54 -4.84
CA LEU A 433 -6.03 -20.02 -6.15
C LEU A 433 -5.77 -21.05 -7.28
N THR A 434 -4.60 -21.67 -7.29
CA THR A 434 -4.22 -22.63 -8.35
C THR A 434 -4.97 -23.95 -8.24
N GLN A 435 -5.24 -24.43 -7.01
CA GLN A 435 -6.11 -25.61 -6.82
C GLN A 435 -7.57 -25.32 -7.20
N TRP A 436 -8.05 -24.10 -6.93
CA TRP A 436 -9.37 -23.67 -7.42
C TRP A 436 -9.42 -23.74 -8.95
N LEU A 437 -8.39 -23.20 -9.64
CA LEU A 437 -8.31 -23.23 -11.10
C LEU A 437 -8.26 -24.66 -11.63
N GLN A 438 -7.43 -25.53 -11.04
CA GLN A 438 -7.34 -26.94 -11.41
C GLN A 438 -8.68 -27.66 -11.27
N ARG A 439 -9.42 -27.37 -10.19
CA ARG A 439 -10.65 -28.08 -9.84
C ARG A 439 -11.86 -27.62 -10.67
N TYR A 440 -11.95 -26.34 -10.92
CA TYR A 440 -13.17 -25.70 -11.44
C TYR A 440 -12.99 -24.99 -12.77
N GLY A 441 -11.77 -24.67 -13.14
CA GLY A 441 -11.48 -24.05 -14.42
C GLY A 441 -11.71 -25.01 -15.60
N ASN A 442 -12.00 -24.44 -16.74
CA ASN A 442 -12.24 -25.16 -18.01
C ASN A 442 -11.38 -24.58 -19.15
N ASP A 443 -11.60 -25.02 -20.37
CA ASP A 443 -10.81 -24.62 -21.54
C ASP A 443 -10.99 -23.13 -21.92
N ASN A 444 -12.06 -22.50 -21.42
CA ASN A 444 -12.32 -21.09 -21.63
C ASN A 444 -11.87 -20.20 -20.46
N THR A 445 -11.35 -20.78 -19.39
CA THR A 445 -10.90 -20.00 -18.22
C THR A 445 -9.53 -19.37 -18.49
N VAL A 446 -9.46 -18.05 -18.32
CA VAL A 446 -8.21 -17.27 -18.32
C VAL A 446 -8.06 -16.65 -16.94
N LEU A 447 -7.01 -17.02 -16.22
CA LEU A 447 -6.68 -16.45 -14.92
C LEU A 447 -5.50 -15.48 -15.06
N VAL A 448 -5.71 -14.23 -14.66
CA VAL A 448 -4.66 -13.24 -14.47
C VAL A 448 -4.56 -12.99 -12.97
N PHE A 449 -3.39 -13.22 -12.37
CA PHE A 449 -3.20 -12.89 -10.97
C PHE A 449 -1.89 -12.14 -10.74
N LEU A 450 -1.89 -11.25 -9.76
CA LEU A 450 -0.75 -10.38 -9.48
C LEU A 450 -0.79 -9.91 -8.02
N GLY A 451 0.38 -9.48 -7.53
CA GLY A 451 0.44 -8.75 -6.29
C GLY A 451 -0.02 -7.30 -6.47
N ASP A 452 -0.53 -6.70 -5.41
CA ASP A 452 -0.91 -5.29 -5.38
C ASP A 452 0.25 -4.38 -4.96
N HIS A 453 1.08 -4.82 -4.02
CA HIS A 453 2.29 -4.15 -3.56
C HIS A 453 3.24 -5.10 -2.81
N GLN A 454 4.46 -4.63 -2.53
CA GLN A 454 5.37 -5.28 -1.59
C GLN A 454 4.83 -5.19 -0.15
N PRO A 455 5.12 -6.16 0.72
CA PRO A 455 4.88 -6.04 2.15
C PRO A 455 5.70 -4.89 2.75
N ILE A 456 5.43 -4.53 4.01
CA ILE A 456 6.17 -3.48 4.73
C ILE A 456 7.68 -3.76 4.75
N ALA A 457 8.49 -2.67 4.82
CA ALA A 457 9.96 -2.74 4.76
C ALA A 457 10.60 -3.68 5.80
N ARG A 458 9.94 -3.89 6.94
CA ARG A 458 10.38 -4.86 7.94
C ARG A 458 10.43 -6.29 7.41
N VAL A 459 9.57 -6.62 6.46
CA VAL A 459 9.47 -7.95 5.84
C VAL A 459 10.24 -7.98 4.52
N SER A 460 9.94 -7.08 3.60
CA SER A 460 10.61 -7.04 2.28
C SER A 460 12.07 -6.57 2.32
N GLY A 461 12.52 -6.00 3.44
CA GLY A 461 13.86 -5.42 3.58
C GLY A 461 13.91 -3.93 3.27
N ASN A 462 14.92 -3.26 3.84
CA ASN A 462 15.19 -1.87 3.53
C ASN A 462 15.67 -1.75 2.07
N HIS A 463 15.11 -0.82 1.33
CA HIS A 463 15.42 -0.59 -0.10
C HIS A 463 14.95 -1.69 -1.07
N ALA A 464 14.01 -2.56 -0.67
CA ALA A 464 13.37 -3.47 -1.61
C ALA A 464 12.74 -2.71 -2.79
N SER A 465 12.71 -3.32 -3.97
CA SER A 465 11.99 -2.79 -5.13
C SER A 465 10.49 -2.67 -4.81
N ARG A 466 9.74 -1.97 -5.64
CA ARG A 466 8.28 -1.96 -5.57
C ARG A 466 7.64 -3.02 -6.47
N ASP A 467 8.45 -3.96 -6.95
CA ASP A 467 7.99 -4.92 -7.94
C ASP A 467 7.12 -6.01 -7.31
N VAL A 468 6.15 -6.45 -8.07
CA VAL A 468 5.21 -7.51 -7.74
C VAL A 468 5.14 -8.50 -8.90
N PRO A 469 4.96 -9.79 -8.65
CA PRO A 469 4.75 -10.76 -9.72
C PRO A 469 3.39 -10.56 -10.38
N VAL A 470 3.34 -10.87 -11.66
CA VAL A 470 2.09 -10.99 -12.44
C VAL A 470 2.16 -12.25 -13.29
N SER A 471 1.05 -12.99 -13.37
CA SER A 471 0.94 -14.23 -14.16
C SER A 471 -0.35 -14.24 -14.97
N ILE A 472 -0.27 -14.75 -16.21
CA ILE A 472 -1.43 -15.08 -17.04
C ILE A 472 -1.41 -16.58 -17.29
N VAL A 473 -2.53 -17.25 -17.00
CA VAL A 473 -2.69 -18.70 -17.06
C VAL A 473 -3.89 -19.05 -17.92
N ALA A 474 -3.71 -19.91 -18.90
CA ALA A 474 -4.79 -20.39 -19.77
C ALA A 474 -4.50 -21.79 -20.32
N LYS A 475 -5.55 -22.50 -20.77
CA LYS A 475 -5.40 -23.71 -21.57
C LYS A 475 -5.31 -23.39 -23.06
N ASP A 476 -6.04 -22.38 -23.52
CA ASP A 476 -6.01 -21.96 -24.93
C ASP A 476 -4.66 -21.30 -25.24
N PRO A 477 -3.82 -21.88 -26.11
CA PRO A 477 -2.52 -21.32 -26.43
C PRO A 477 -2.61 -19.92 -27.06
N LYS A 478 -3.69 -19.61 -27.79
CA LYS A 478 -3.89 -18.30 -28.41
C LYS A 478 -3.86 -17.15 -27.40
N VAL A 479 -4.27 -17.42 -26.14
CA VAL A 479 -4.23 -16.42 -25.07
C VAL A 479 -2.78 -16.06 -24.73
N LEU A 480 -1.88 -17.04 -24.68
CA LEU A 480 -0.48 -16.81 -24.33
C LEU A 480 0.35 -16.38 -25.56
N ASP A 481 0.01 -16.85 -26.75
CA ASP A 481 0.65 -16.44 -28.01
C ASP A 481 0.46 -14.93 -28.26
N ALA A 482 -0.68 -14.37 -27.87
CA ALA A 482 -0.95 -12.93 -27.97
C ALA A 482 0.01 -12.04 -27.17
N ILE A 483 0.71 -12.63 -26.19
CA ILE A 483 1.66 -11.94 -25.30
C ILE A 483 3.11 -12.45 -25.46
N ASP A 484 3.42 -13.22 -26.47
CA ASP A 484 4.79 -13.74 -26.70
C ASP A 484 5.83 -12.62 -26.78
N SER A 485 5.46 -11.50 -27.41
CA SER A 485 6.32 -10.31 -27.49
C SER A 485 6.62 -9.65 -26.15
N TRP A 486 5.95 -10.05 -25.06
CA TRP A 486 6.21 -9.52 -23.73
C TRP A 486 7.48 -10.10 -23.09
N ASN A 487 8.00 -11.20 -23.64
CA ASN A 487 9.19 -11.90 -23.15
C ASN A 487 9.09 -12.30 -21.66
N TRP A 488 7.89 -12.68 -21.23
CA TRP A 488 7.64 -13.17 -19.88
C TRP A 488 8.13 -14.60 -19.72
N THR A 489 8.47 -14.99 -18.52
CA THR A 489 8.94 -16.33 -18.15
C THR A 489 7.80 -17.34 -18.19
N ASP A 490 8.05 -18.54 -18.72
CA ASP A 490 7.09 -19.64 -18.65
C ASP A 490 6.93 -20.15 -17.21
N GLY A 491 5.69 -20.45 -16.82
CA GLY A 491 5.34 -20.87 -15.46
C GLY A 491 4.89 -19.72 -14.58
N LEU A 492 4.68 -20.04 -13.27
CA LEU A 492 4.14 -19.09 -12.29
C LEU A 492 5.23 -18.25 -11.58
N ARG A 493 6.49 -18.64 -11.71
CA ARG A 493 7.61 -17.94 -11.11
C ARG A 493 8.33 -17.10 -12.15
N PRO A 494 8.26 -15.77 -12.08
CA PRO A 494 9.01 -14.91 -12.99
C PRO A 494 10.51 -15.07 -12.75
N ALA A 495 11.31 -15.09 -13.81
CA ALA A 495 12.76 -15.04 -13.70
C ALA A 495 13.21 -13.69 -13.10
N HIS A 496 14.39 -13.69 -12.46
CA HIS A 496 14.95 -12.48 -11.85
C HIS A 496 15.09 -11.33 -12.85
N ASP A 497 15.49 -11.63 -14.06
CA ASP A 497 15.74 -10.73 -15.19
C ASP A 497 14.54 -10.59 -16.15
N ALA A 498 13.39 -11.17 -15.81
CA ALA A 498 12.17 -10.97 -16.60
C ALA A 498 11.82 -9.47 -16.69
N PRO A 499 11.21 -9.03 -17.80
CA PRO A 499 10.85 -7.62 -17.98
C PRO A 499 10.02 -7.04 -16.83
N VAL A 500 10.39 -5.83 -16.38
CA VAL A 500 9.70 -5.08 -15.35
C VAL A 500 8.98 -3.91 -16.00
N TRP A 501 7.68 -3.77 -15.77
CA TRP A 501 6.90 -2.64 -16.25
C TRP A 501 6.31 -1.83 -15.11
N LYS A 502 6.06 -0.55 -15.32
CA LYS A 502 5.17 0.19 -14.42
C LYS A 502 3.80 -0.48 -14.42
N MET A 503 3.22 -0.68 -13.27
CA MET A 503 1.88 -1.29 -13.12
C MET A 503 0.81 -0.54 -13.93
N SER A 504 0.96 0.78 -14.12
CA SER A 504 0.10 1.58 -14.98
C SER A 504 0.17 1.24 -16.47
N ALA A 505 1.24 0.58 -16.93
CA ALA A 505 1.33 0.16 -18.34
C ALA A 505 0.52 -1.10 -18.64
N PHE A 506 0.11 -1.85 -17.62
CA PHE A 506 -0.51 -3.16 -17.77
C PHE A 506 -1.84 -3.09 -18.53
N ARG A 507 -2.75 -2.17 -18.16
CA ARG A 507 -4.04 -2.02 -18.82
C ARG A 507 -3.91 -1.85 -20.33
N ASP A 508 -3.10 -0.90 -20.75
CA ASP A 508 -2.97 -0.55 -22.18
C ASP A 508 -2.28 -1.67 -22.96
N LYS A 509 -1.26 -2.30 -22.37
CA LYS A 509 -0.64 -3.49 -22.98
C LYS A 509 -1.62 -4.65 -23.12
N PHE A 510 -2.45 -4.89 -22.10
CA PHE A 510 -3.46 -5.95 -22.12
C PHE A 510 -4.54 -5.66 -23.18
N LEU A 511 -5.06 -4.44 -23.23
CA LEU A 511 -6.05 -4.03 -24.23
C LEU A 511 -5.47 -4.08 -25.66
N THR A 512 -4.20 -3.78 -25.83
CA THR A 512 -3.49 -3.89 -27.12
C THR A 512 -3.31 -5.35 -27.54
N ALA A 513 -2.86 -6.22 -26.64
CA ALA A 513 -2.58 -7.62 -26.96
C ALA A 513 -3.85 -8.40 -27.35
N TYR A 514 -4.97 -8.09 -26.69
CA TYR A 514 -6.22 -8.81 -26.92
C TYR A 514 -7.26 -8.02 -27.74
N GLY A 515 -6.95 -6.81 -28.18
CA GLY A 515 -7.81 -6.01 -29.06
C GLY A 515 -7.53 -6.25 -30.55
N SER A 516 -8.41 -5.75 -31.42
CA SER A 516 -8.27 -5.87 -32.89
C SER A 516 -7.65 -4.65 -33.57
N THR A 517 -7.41 -3.56 -32.84
CA THR A 517 -6.86 -2.30 -33.37
C THR A 517 -5.43 -2.11 -32.92
N ALA A 518 -4.55 -1.72 -33.85
CA ALA A 518 -3.24 -1.17 -33.51
C ALA A 518 -3.43 0.19 -32.81
N HIS A 519 -3.04 0.28 -31.54
CA HIS A 519 -3.11 1.53 -30.81
C HIS A 519 -1.83 2.34 -30.95
N PRO A 520 -1.92 3.69 -30.93
CA PRO A 520 -0.74 4.52 -30.95
C PRO A 520 0.19 4.14 -29.79
N LYS A 521 1.49 4.17 -30.06
CA LYS A 521 2.51 3.92 -29.03
C LYS A 521 2.23 4.87 -27.87
N VAL A 522 1.86 4.34 -26.75
CA VAL A 522 1.81 5.08 -25.48
C VAL A 522 3.24 5.22 -25.03
N ASN A 523 3.82 6.42 -25.16
CA ASN A 523 5.16 6.75 -24.67
C ASN A 523 5.21 6.77 -23.15
#